data_1abc9f5581c3614184ff85dfa5cddf53
#
_entry.id   1abc9f5581c3614184ff85dfa5cddf53
#
_cell.length_a   1.000
_cell.length_b   1.000
_cell.length_c   1.000
_cell.angle_alpha   90.00
_cell.angle_beta   90.00
_cell.angle_gamma   90.00
#
_symmetry.space_group_name_H-M   'P 1'
#
loop_
_entity.id
_entity.type
_entity.pdbx_description
1 polymer ?
#
loop_
_entity_poly.entity_id
_entity_poly.type
_entity_poly.pdbx_seq_one_letter_code
_entity_poly.pdbx_strand_id
1 'polypeptide(L)'
;LETIVEEANRHGLKVMAHAHGSEGIMAAVKAGVASIEHGSMLTPEIIKEMKRRGTYYVPTIHLNDVPLPPETPEWTVKKSEFLEPYIENSFKMAVKEGVNIALGSDAGVMAHADARFEFYAMVKRGMSNAHALRTATVNAADLIGVHDRGEIKEGMLADIIAVDGNPLEDIRLMENVSFVMKGGEIFR
;
A
#
# COMPACT_ATOMS: atom_id res chain seq x y z
N LEU A 1 -21.46 6.27 -4.21
CA LEU A 1 -20.37 5.78 -3.34
C LEU A 1 -20.85 5.54 -1.92
N GLU A 2 -21.51 6.53 -1.28
CA GLU A 2 -22.02 6.40 0.09
C GLU A 2 -22.89 5.16 0.28
N THR A 3 -23.86 4.91 -0.60
CA THR A 3 -24.72 3.72 -0.55
C THR A 3 -23.93 2.40 -0.59
N ILE A 4 -22.83 2.36 -1.37
CA ILE A 4 -21.96 1.16 -1.43
C ILE A 4 -21.27 0.95 -0.08
N VAL A 5 -20.75 2.04 0.50
CA VAL A 5 -20.07 1.98 1.81
C VAL A 5 -21.05 1.61 2.92
N GLU A 6 -22.25 2.19 2.92
CA GLU A 6 -23.31 1.87 3.89
C GLU A 6 -23.70 0.39 3.81
N GLU A 7 -23.90 -0.14 2.60
CA GLU A 7 -24.28 -1.54 2.43
C GLU A 7 -23.15 -2.50 2.82
N ALA A 8 -21.90 -2.19 2.42
CA ALA A 8 -20.74 -2.97 2.84
C ALA A 8 -20.61 -3.02 4.36
N ASN A 9 -20.78 -1.88 5.03
CA ASN A 9 -20.70 -1.79 6.49
C ASN A 9 -21.78 -2.64 7.20
N ARG A 10 -23.00 -2.76 6.62
CA ARG A 10 -24.04 -3.66 7.15
C ARG A 10 -23.62 -5.12 7.15
N HIS A 11 -22.73 -5.50 6.24
CA HIS A 11 -22.17 -6.84 6.13
C HIS A 11 -20.80 -6.99 6.82
N GLY A 12 -20.33 -5.98 7.55
CA GLY A 12 -19.01 -5.99 8.20
C GLY A 12 -17.84 -5.95 7.22
N LEU A 13 -18.08 -5.47 5.99
CA LEU A 13 -17.07 -5.38 4.94
C LEU A 13 -16.51 -3.95 4.85
N LYS A 14 -15.23 -3.85 4.53
CA LYS A 14 -14.55 -2.59 4.21
C LYS A 14 -14.55 -2.37 2.70
N VAL A 15 -14.68 -1.11 2.26
CA VAL A 15 -14.62 -0.75 0.85
C VAL A 15 -13.27 -0.15 0.54
N MET A 16 -12.59 -0.67 -0.48
CA MET A 16 -11.40 -0.07 -1.09
C MET A 16 -11.79 0.63 -2.39
N ALA A 17 -11.11 1.72 -2.74
CA ALA A 17 -11.42 2.48 -3.95
C ALA A 17 -10.18 2.74 -4.79
N HIS A 18 -10.15 2.17 -6.01
CA HIS A 18 -9.20 2.56 -7.04
C HIS A 18 -9.53 3.99 -7.50
N ALA A 19 -8.60 4.93 -7.33
CA ALA A 19 -8.80 6.32 -7.75
C ALA A 19 -7.45 7.03 -8.01
N HIS A 20 -7.35 7.73 -9.15
CA HIS A 20 -6.17 8.51 -9.52
C HIS A 20 -6.40 10.03 -9.41
N GLY A 21 -7.53 10.53 -9.92
CA GLY A 21 -7.84 11.95 -9.95
C GLY A 21 -8.32 12.49 -8.60
N SER A 22 -7.91 13.72 -8.26
CA SER A 22 -8.20 14.35 -6.96
C SER A 22 -9.69 14.41 -6.61
N GLU A 23 -10.56 14.69 -7.58
CA GLU A 23 -12.02 14.78 -7.35
C GLU A 23 -12.60 13.41 -6.97
N GLY A 24 -12.18 12.34 -7.70
CA GLY A 24 -12.60 10.97 -7.41
C GLY A 24 -12.10 10.48 -6.05
N ILE A 25 -10.84 10.77 -5.73
CA ILE A 25 -10.24 10.45 -4.43
C ILE A 25 -11.02 11.15 -3.31
N MET A 26 -11.25 12.46 -3.41
CA MET A 26 -11.99 13.21 -2.40
C MET A 26 -13.41 12.68 -2.22
N ALA A 27 -14.09 12.34 -3.32
CA ALA A 27 -15.44 11.76 -3.26
C ALA A 27 -15.45 10.39 -2.55
N ALA A 28 -14.47 9.52 -2.84
CA ALA A 28 -14.33 8.22 -2.20
C ALA A 28 -14.01 8.36 -0.70
N VAL A 29 -13.06 9.23 -0.34
CA VAL A 29 -12.72 9.51 1.06
C VAL A 29 -13.94 10.03 1.82
N LYS A 30 -14.69 10.99 1.24
CA LYS A 30 -15.92 11.52 1.85
C LYS A 30 -17.02 10.47 2.01
N ALA A 31 -17.12 9.54 1.08
CA ALA A 31 -18.06 8.42 1.17
C ALA A 31 -17.70 7.42 2.28
N GLY A 32 -16.48 7.48 2.83
CA GLY A 32 -16.05 6.64 3.95
C GLY A 32 -15.40 5.32 3.55
N VAL A 33 -14.72 5.26 2.39
CA VAL A 33 -13.92 4.09 2.03
C VAL A 33 -12.79 3.86 3.02
N ALA A 34 -12.41 2.61 3.22
CA ALA A 34 -11.33 2.22 4.12
C ALA A 34 -9.95 2.56 3.54
N SER A 35 -9.80 2.44 2.21
CA SER A 35 -8.55 2.78 1.53
C SER A 35 -8.76 3.40 0.16
N ILE A 36 -7.73 4.13 -0.27
CA ILE A 36 -7.55 4.62 -1.64
C ILE A 36 -6.37 3.87 -2.22
N GLU A 37 -6.63 3.15 -3.31
CA GLU A 37 -5.63 2.45 -4.09
C GLU A 37 -5.05 3.39 -5.15
N HIS A 38 -3.73 3.36 -5.35
CA HIS A 38 -2.91 4.20 -6.22
C HIS A 38 -2.86 5.68 -5.79
N GLY A 39 -3.98 6.40 -5.70
CA GLY A 39 -4.05 7.76 -5.18
C GLY A 39 -3.09 8.75 -5.84
N SER A 40 -2.96 8.74 -7.18
CA SER A 40 -1.89 9.43 -7.89
C SER A 40 -1.88 10.94 -7.70
N MET A 41 -3.05 11.59 -7.50
CA MET A 41 -3.17 13.05 -7.42
C MET A 41 -3.74 13.49 -6.07
N LEU A 42 -3.06 13.13 -4.97
CA LEU A 42 -3.40 13.62 -3.63
C LEU A 42 -3.14 15.14 -3.54
N THR A 43 -4.01 15.84 -2.82
CA THR A 43 -3.82 17.25 -2.45
C THR A 43 -3.73 17.40 -0.93
N PRO A 44 -3.24 18.54 -0.41
CA PRO A 44 -3.22 18.79 1.03
C PRO A 44 -4.60 18.63 1.70
N GLU A 45 -5.68 19.01 1.01
CA GLU A 45 -7.05 18.90 1.49
C GLU A 45 -7.48 17.42 1.57
N ILE A 46 -7.11 16.60 0.56
CA ILE A 46 -7.38 15.15 0.56
C ILE A 46 -6.62 14.49 1.70
N ILE A 47 -5.34 14.79 1.85
CA ILE A 47 -4.50 14.29 2.94
C ILE A 47 -5.13 14.59 4.32
N LYS A 48 -5.57 15.83 4.51
CA LYS A 48 -6.25 16.23 5.75
C LYS A 48 -7.53 15.41 6.00
N GLU A 49 -8.34 15.21 4.95
CA GLU A 49 -9.58 14.45 5.07
C GLU A 49 -9.32 12.95 5.29
N MET A 50 -8.33 12.36 4.62
CA MET A 50 -7.90 10.98 4.86
C MET A 50 -7.49 10.77 6.32
N LYS A 51 -6.64 11.65 6.86
CA LYS A 51 -6.23 11.61 8.28
C LYS A 51 -7.41 11.73 9.23
N ARG A 52 -8.34 12.65 8.96
CA ARG A 52 -9.52 12.87 9.78
C ARG A 52 -10.43 11.63 9.85
N ARG A 53 -10.51 10.87 8.76
CA ARG A 53 -11.37 9.69 8.62
C ARG A 53 -10.67 8.37 8.93
N GLY A 54 -9.34 8.38 9.02
CA GLY A 54 -8.53 7.17 9.16
C GLY A 54 -8.43 6.37 7.87
N THR A 55 -8.73 6.99 6.70
CA THR A 55 -8.63 6.33 5.41
C THR A 55 -7.17 6.02 5.09
N TYR A 56 -6.89 4.78 4.73
CA TYR A 56 -5.56 4.32 4.34
C TYR A 56 -5.21 4.74 2.91
N TYR A 57 -3.93 4.91 2.67
CA TYR A 57 -3.33 5.04 1.34
C TYR A 57 -2.58 3.75 0.98
N VAL A 58 -2.90 3.15 -0.17
CA VAL A 58 -2.26 1.95 -0.70
C VAL A 58 -1.64 2.29 -2.05
N PRO A 59 -0.37 2.76 -2.08
CA PRO A 59 0.22 3.45 -3.24
C PRO A 59 0.52 2.55 -4.43
N THR A 60 0.79 1.24 -4.25
CA THR A 60 1.23 0.34 -5.32
C THR A 60 2.39 0.93 -6.14
N ILE A 61 3.37 1.49 -5.43
CA ILE A 61 4.28 2.47 -6.02
C ILE A 61 5.41 1.85 -6.84
N HIS A 62 5.68 0.55 -6.62
CA HIS A 62 6.66 -0.19 -7.42
C HIS A 62 6.26 -0.26 -8.90
N LEU A 63 4.97 -0.25 -9.22
CA LEU A 63 4.50 -0.24 -10.63
C LEU A 63 5.13 0.88 -11.46
N ASN A 64 5.45 2.01 -10.82
CA ASN A 64 6.10 3.16 -11.49
C ASN A 64 7.61 2.97 -11.71
N ASP A 65 8.19 1.91 -11.15
CA ASP A 65 9.60 1.54 -11.34
C ASP A 65 9.78 0.47 -12.41
N VAL A 66 8.67 -0.15 -12.85
CA VAL A 66 8.68 -1.19 -13.87
C VAL A 66 8.57 -0.56 -15.25
N PRO A 67 9.53 -0.79 -16.15
CA PRO A 67 9.43 -0.29 -17.52
C PRO A 67 8.17 -0.83 -18.22
N LEU A 68 7.47 0.05 -18.93
CA LEU A 68 6.33 -0.37 -19.73
C LEU A 68 6.82 -1.30 -20.88
N PRO A 69 6.05 -2.37 -21.22
CA PRO A 69 6.37 -3.23 -22.34
C PRO A 69 6.53 -2.43 -23.65
N PRO A 70 7.45 -2.85 -24.56
CA PRO A 70 7.70 -2.13 -25.82
C PRO A 70 6.46 -1.96 -26.69
N GLU A 71 5.50 -2.88 -26.59
CA GLU A 71 4.23 -2.87 -27.33
C GLU A 71 3.14 -1.97 -26.67
N THR A 72 3.48 -1.28 -25.58
CA THR A 72 2.52 -0.42 -24.89
C THR A 72 2.05 0.72 -25.82
N PRO A 73 0.73 0.93 -25.96
CA PRO A 73 0.21 2.01 -26.78
C PRO A 73 0.75 3.39 -26.35
N GLU A 74 1.08 4.24 -27.33
CA GLU A 74 1.68 5.56 -27.09
C GLU A 74 0.85 6.44 -26.11
N TRP A 75 -0.47 6.36 -26.18
CA TRP A 75 -1.35 7.09 -25.26
C TRP A 75 -1.21 6.64 -23.79
N THR A 76 -0.93 5.34 -23.56
CA THR A 76 -0.67 4.80 -22.23
C THR A 76 0.68 5.31 -21.71
N VAL A 77 1.71 5.31 -22.58
CA VAL A 77 3.05 5.84 -22.23
C VAL A 77 2.93 7.31 -21.81
N LYS A 78 2.31 8.15 -22.66
CA LYS A 78 2.09 9.57 -22.37
C LYS A 78 1.31 9.81 -21.09
N LYS A 79 0.30 8.96 -20.80
CA LYS A 79 -0.46 9.05 -19.56
C LYS A 79 0.38 8.70 -18.35
N SER A 80 1.21 7.67 -18.44
CA SER A 80 2.15 7.28 -17.39
C SER A 80 3.15 8.41 -17.10
N GLU A 81 3.80 8.93 -18.11
CA GLU A 81 4.74 10.07 -18.00
C GLU A 81 4.07 11.30 -17.37
N PHE A 82 2.84 11.60 -17.76
CA PHE A 82 2.06 12.71 -17.17
C PHE A 82 1.78 12.49 -15.69
N LEU A 83 1.49 11.24 -15.26
CA LEU A 83 1.12 10.93 -13.88
C LEU A 83 2.32 10.82 -12.95
N GLU A 84 3.49 10.45 -13.45
CA GLU A 84 4.69 10.17 -12.65
C GLU A 84 5.01 11.27 -11.60
N PRO A 85 5.10 12.55 -11.94
CA PRO A 85 5.42 13.62 -10.98
C PRO A 85 4.32 13.78 -9.91
N TYR A 86 3.06 13.50 -10.24
CA TYR A 86 1.96 13.55 -9.29
C TYR A 86 2.04 12.40 -8.30
N ILE A 87 2.34 11.19 -8.77
CA ILE A 87 2.50 9.98 -7.93
C ILE A 87 3.63 10.18 -6.93
N GLU A 88 4.79 10.65 -7.41
CA GLU A 88 5.95 10.96 -6.57
C GLU A 88 5.61 11.98 -5.47
N ASN A 89 4.95 13.07 -5.85
CA ASN A 89 4.57 14.12 -4.91
C ASN A 89 3.51 13.64 -3.91
N SER A 90 2.50 12.89 -4.37
CA SER A 90 1.44 12.33 -3.53
C SER A 90 2.00 11.42 -2.45
N PHE A 91 2.91 10.51 -2.84
CA PHE A 91 3.54 9.60 -1.90
C PHE A 91 4.38 10.35 -0.85
N LYS A 92 5.27 11.25 -1.30
CA LYS A 92 6.11 12.06 -0.40
C LYS A 92 5.27 12.88 0.57
N MET A 93 4.19 13.48 0.09
CA MET A 93 3.27 14.26 0.92
C MET A 93 2.55 13.37 1.93
N ALA A 94 2.04 12.21 1.52
CA ALA A 94 1.37 11.27 2.42
C ALA A 94 2.30 10.78 3.54
N VAL A 95 3.56 10.45 3.22
CA VAL A 95 4.58 10.06 4.21
C VAL A 95 4.87 11.21 5.17
N LYS A 96 5.13 12.41 4.64
CA LYS A 96 5.46 13.60 5.45
C LYS A 96 4.34 13.96 6.42
N GLU A 97 3.11 13.92 5.95
CA GLU A 97 1.94 14.31 6.73
C GLU A 97 1.41 13.19 7.64
N GLY A 98 1.97 11.97 7.57
CA GLY A 98 1.62 10.85 8.43
C GLY A 98 0.22 10.30 8.13
N VAL A 99 -0.12 10.14 6.86
CA VAL A 99 -1.29 9.35 6.44
C VAL A 99 -1.03 7.89 6.77
N ASN A 100 -2.07 7.14 7.17
CA ASN A 100 -1.95 5.70 7.31
C ASN A 100 -1.66 5.06 5.95
N ILE A 101 -0.54 4.36 5.83
CA ILE A 101 -0.13 3.69 4.59
C ILE A 101 -0.09 2.19 4.83
N ALA A 102 -0.68 1.41 3.92
CA ALA A 102 -0.53 -0.04 3.88
C ALA A 102 0.10 -0.46 2.54
N LEU A 103 0.86 -1.55 2.56
CA LEU A 103 1.47 -2.11 1.37
C LEU A 103 0.41 -2.80 0.52
N GLY A 104 0.40 -2.51 -0.77
CA GLY A 104 -0.32 -3.21 -1.81
C GLY A 104 0.51 -3.19 -3.09
N SER A 105 0.37 -4.20 -3.94
CA SER A 105 1.23 -4.40 -5.11
C SER A 105 0.49 -4.38 -6.44
N ASP A 106 -0.85 -4.45 -6.42
CA ASP A 106 -1.66 -4.63 -7.63
C ASP A 106 -1.23 -5.88 -8.43
N ALA A 107 -0.93 -6.98 -7.70
CA ALA A 107 -0.51 -8.24 -8.31
C ALA A 107 -1.58 -8.78 -9.27
N GLY A 108 -1.14 -9.11 -10.50
CA GLY A 108 -1.99 -9.33 -11.66
C GLY A 108 -1.58 -8.40 -12.80
N VAL A 109 -1.25 -7.13 -12.48
CA VAL A 109 -0.51 -6.22 -13.37
C VAL A 109 0.97 -6.63 -13.42
N MET A 110 1.51 -7.08 -12.28
CA MET A 110 2.83 -7.67 -12.17
C MET A 110 2.77 -9.06 -11.50
N ALA A 111 3.89 -9.79 -11.52
CA ALA A 111 3.97 -11.10 -10.86
C ALA A 111 3.78 -10.95 -9.34
N HIS A 112 3.07 -11.89 -8.69
CA HIS A 112 2.85 -11.87 -7.24
C HIS A 112 4.16 -11.78 -6.44
N ALA A 113 5.22 -12.44 -6.92
CA ALA A 113 6.53 -12.42 -6.28
C ALA A 113 7.16 -11.02 -6.24
N ASP A 114 6.76 -10.12 -7.14
CA ASP A 114 7.34 -8.78 -7.26
C ASP A 114 6.77 -7.79 -6.23
N ALA A 115 5.72 -8.19 -5.49
CA ALA A 115 5.21 -7.43 -4.35
C ALA A 115 6.32 -7.08 -3.32
N ARG A 116 7.36 -7.89 -3.22
CA ARG A 116 8.55 -7.65 -2.38
C ARG A 116 9.31 -6.37 -2.71
N PHE A 117 9.23 -5.88 -3.94
CA PHE A 117 9.92 -4.66 -4.37
C PHE A 117 9.23 -3.38 -3.91
N GLU A 118 7.98 -3.46 -3.45
CA GLU A 118 7.26 -2.32 -2.86
C GLU A 118 8.01 -1.71 -1.67
N PHE A 119 8.66 -2.52 -0.84
CA PHE A 119 9.44 -2.03 0.29
C PHE A 119 10.52 -1.04 -0.14
N TYR A 120 11.34 -1.44 -1.12
CA TYR A 120 12.39 -0.57 -1.64
C TYR A 120 11.81 0.63 -2.39
N ALA A 121 10.75 0.45 -3.16
CA ALA A 121 10.06 1.51 -3.89
C ALA A 121 9.54 2.62 -2.95
N MET A 122 9.02 2.26 -1.78
CA MET A 122 8.61 3.22 -0.75
C MET A 122 9.80 3.92 -0.08
N VAL A 123 10.86 3.16 0.26
CA VAL A 123 12.03 3.71 0.97
C VAL A 123 12.82 4.66 0.09
N LYS A 124 13.05 4.34 -1.19
CA LYS A 124 13.75 5.24 -2.12
C LYS A 124 13.03 6.58 -2.31
N ARG A 125 11.73 6.65 -1.96
CA ARG A 125 10.90 7.85 -2.02
C ARG A 125 10.77 8.57 -0.67
N GLY A 126 11.56 8.17 0.32
CA GLY A 126 11.72 8.90 1.59
C GLY A 126 10.96 8.30 2.79
N MET A 127 10.35 7.12 2.66
CA MET A 127 9.84 6.38 3.81
C MET A 127 11.01 5.73 4.58
N SER A 128 10.96 5.69 5.91
CA SER A 128 11.94 4.95 6.69
C SER A 128 11.74 3.43 6.55
N ASN A 129 12.82 2.64 6.68
CA ASN A 129 12.76 1.18 6.63
C ASN A 129 11.76 0.62 7.65
N ALA A 130 11.78 1.14 8.88
CA ALA A 130 10.84 0.74 9.92
C ALA A 130 9.37 1.00 9.52
N HIS A 131 9.08 2.16 8.90
CA HIS A 131 7.74 2.46 8.43
C HIS A 131 7.32 1.55 7.28
N ALA A 132 8.21 1.29 6.30
CA ALA A 132 7.95 0.37 5.21
C ALA A 132 7.58 -1.04 5.70
N LEU A 133 8.32 -1.58 6.69
CA LEU A 133 7.98 -2.87 7.30
C LEU A 133 6.58 -2.86 7.95
N ARG A 134 6.23 -1.77 8.64
CA ARG A 134 4.90 -1.63 9.26
C ARG A 134 3.77 -1.60 8.25
N THR A 135 3.99 -1.06 7.04
CA THR A 135 2.95 -1.02 6.00
C THR A 135 2.47 -2.40 5.59
N ALA A 136 3.35 -3.40 5.60
CA ALA A 136 3.06 -4.79 5.20
C ALA A 136 2.63 -5.69 6.38
N THR A 137 2.69 -5.19 7.60
CA THR A 137 2.43 -5.96 8.82
C THR A 137 1.26 -5.35 9.60
N VAL A 138 1.53 -4.60 10.65
CA VAL A 138 0.49 -4.05 11.53
C VAL A 138 -0.48 -3.12 10.81
N ASN A 139 0.01 -2.29 9.87
CA ASN A 139 -0.87 -1.38 9.14
C ASN A 139 -1.79 -2.15 8.18
N ALA A 140 -1.26 -3.16 7.46
CA ALA A 140 -2.07 -4.00 6.59
C ALA A 140 -3.12 -4.79 7.39
N ALA A 141 -2.74 -5.37 8.54
CA ALA A 141 -3.65 -6.07 9.42
C ALA A 141 -4.79 -5.16 9.91
N ASP A 142 -4.48 -3.93 10.34
CA ASP A 142 -5.47 -2.94 10.76
C ASP A 142 -6.40 -2.54 9.60
N LEU A 143 -5.84 -2.26 8.42
CA LEU A 143 -6.64 -1.93 7.24
C LEU A 143 -7.67 -3.02 6.91
N ILE A 144 -7.27 -4.28 6.89
CA ILE A 144 -8.20 -5.38 6.57
C ILE A 144 -9.05 -5.81 7.77
N GLY A 145 -8.79 -5.27 8.98
CA GLY A 145 -9.59 -5.49 10.18
C GLY A 145 -9.32 -6.83 10.86
N VAL A 146 -8.11 -7.37 10.76
CA VAL A 146 -7.68 -8.57 11.48
C VAL A 146 -6.74 -8.18 12.62
N HIS A 147 -6.94 -8.80 13.80
CA HIS A 147 -6.25 -8.41 15.03
C HIS A 147 -5.43 -9.55 15.64
N ASP A 148 -5.29 -10.65 14.91
CA ASP A 148 -4.60 -11.87 15.31
C ASP A 148 -3.23 -12.05 14.63
N ARG A 149 -2.78 -11.05 13.87
CA ARG A 149 -1.52 -11.07 13.10
C ARG A 149 -0.95 -9.66 12.89
N GLY A 150 0.21 -9.56 12.24
CA GLY A 150 0.88 -8.30 11.94
C GLY A 150 2.01 -7.96 12.91
N GLU A 151 2.10 -8.65 14.06
CA GLU A 151 3.21 -8.51 15.02
C GLU A 151 3.56 -9.87 15.65
N ILE A 152 4.80 -10.01 16.11
CA ILE A 152 5.24 -11.20 16.87
C ILE A 152 4.91 -10.96 18.33
N LYS A 153 3.85 -11.63 18.82
CA LYS A 153 3.36 -11.50 20.17
C LYS A 153 2.62 -12.77 20.59
N GLU A 154 2.66 -13.10 21.89
CA GLU A 154 1.91 -14.21 22.44
C GLU A 154 0.41 -14.11 22.14
N GLY A 155 -0.20 -15.19 21.67
CA GLY A 155 -1.60 -15.26 21.28
C GLY A 155 -1.89 -14.85 19.82
N MET A 156 -0.89 -14.33 19.08
CA MET A 156 -1.02 -14.06 17.65
C MET A 156 -0.76 -15.31 16.81
N LEU A 157 -1.22 -15.28 15.55
CA LEU A 157 -0.87 -16.32 14.58
C LEU A 157 0.64 -16.28 14.28
N ALA A 158 1.22 -17.48 14.22
CA ALA A 158 2.62 -17.66 13.86
C ALA A 158 2.80 -17.58 12.32
N ASP A 159 2.48 -16.43 11.74
CA ASP A 159 2.74 -16.05 10.35
C ASP A 159 4.02 -15.21 10.33
N ILE A 160 5.16 -15.86 10.12
CA ILE A 160 6.48 -15.27 10.33
C ILE A 160 7.36 -15.47 9.10
N ILE A 161 8.03 -14.43 8.68
CA ILE A 161 9.12 -14.52 7.70
C ILE A 161 10.43 -14.07 8.34
N ALA A 162 11.57 -14.58 7.84
CA ALA A 162 12.88 -14.05 8.19
C ALA A 162 13.72 -13.78 6.94
N VAL A 163 14.64 -12.83 7.06
CA VAL A 163 15.61 -12.44 6.04
C VAL A 163 17.01 -12.52 6.63
N ASP A 164 18.03 -12.68 5.80
CA ASP A 164 19.44 -12.81 6.24
C ASP A 164 20.06 -11.43 6.46
N GLY A 165 19.81 -10.84 7.62
CA GLY A 165 20.34 -9.55 8.02
C GLY A 165 19.29 -8.64 8.69
N ASN A 166 19.62 -7.35 8.83
CA ASN A 166 18.76 -6.38 9.49
C ASN A 166 18.03 -5.49 8.47
N PRO A 167 16.72 -5.71 8.18
CA PRO A 167 15.97 -4.92 7.23
C PRO A 167 15.74 -3.46 7.68
N LEU A 168 16.01 -3.14 8.94
CA LEU A 168 16.02 -1.75 9.43
C LEU A 168 17.24 -0.97 8.92
N GLU A 169 18.33 -1.67 8.54
CA GLU A 169 19.54 -1.08 7.95
C GLU A 169 19.51 -1.13 6.43
N ASP A 170 19.07 -2.27 5.85
CA ASP A 170 18.89 -2.43 4.40
C ASP A 170 17.54 -3.09 4.08
N ILE A 171 16.62 -2.30 3.59
CA ILE A 171 15.27 -2.77 3.25
C ILE A 171 15.25 -3.75 2.07
N ARG A 172 16.29 -3.76 1.22
CA ARG A 172 16.39 -4.70 0.09
C ARG A 172 16.52 -6.16 0.52
N LEU A 173 16.86 -6.42 1.78
CA LEU A 173 16.84 -7.77 2.34
C LEU A 173 15.44 -8.40 2.24
N MET A 174 14.37 -7.58 2.22
CA MET A 174 12.99 -8.05 2.01
C MET A 174 12.74 -8.66 0.63
N GLU A 175 13.64 -8.45 -0.32
CA GLU A 175 13.57 -9.06 -1.65
C GLU A 175 13.92 -10.55 -1.63
N ASN A 176 14.61 -11.03 -0.56
CA ASN A 176 15.10 -12.40 -0.43
C ASN A 176 14.73 -12.99 0.94
N VAL A 177 13.49 -13.42 1.06
CA VAL A 177 13.01 -14.10 2.27
C VAL A 177 13.63 -15.50 2.35
N SER A 178 14.34 -15.80 3.46
CA SER A 178 15.03 -17.08 3.68
C SER A 178 14.19 -18.08 4.49
N PHE A 179 13.22 -17.59 5.25
CA PHE A 179 12.34 -18.41 6.10
C PHE A 179 10.89 -17.97 5.96
N VAL A 180 9.96 -18.92 5.84
CA VAL A 180 8.52 -18.67 5.78
C VAL A 180 7.79 -19.66 6.68
N MET A 181 7.02 -19.14 7.62
CA MET A 181 6.11 -19.91 8.48
C MET A 181 4.70 -19.31 8.36
N LYS A 182 3.69 -20.17 8.32
CA LYS A 182 2.28 -19.77 8.35
C LYS A 182 1.50 -20.66 9.31
N GLY A 183 0.81 -20.05 10.26
CA GLY A 183 0.06 -20.77 11.29
C GLY A 183 0.90 -21.75 12.10
N GLY A 184 2.23 -21.50 12.24
CA GLY A 184 3.18 -22.39 12.91
C GLY A 184 3.76 -23.51 12.05
N GLU A 185 3.33 -23.65 10.79
CA GLU A 185 3.90 -24.60 9.82
C GLU A 185 4.98 -23.94 8.97
N ILE A 186 6.13 -24.59 8.84
CA ILE A 186 7.28 -24.10 8.07
C ILE A 186 7.13 -24.50 6.61
N PHE A 187 7.18 -23.52 5.70
CA PHE A 187 7.10 -23.72 4.24
C PHE A 187 8.45 -23.54 3.54
N ARG A 188 9.39 -22.80 4.13
CA ARG A 188 10.72 -22.56 3.59
C ARG A 188 11.73 -22.32 4.73
#